data_6188a381ca266e30c3a50238742ab05a
#
_entry.id   6188a381ca266e30c3a50238742ab05a
#
_cell.length_a   1.000
_cell.length_b   1.000
_cell.length_c   1.000
_cell.angle_alpha   90.00
_cell.angle_beta   90.00
_cell.angle_gamma   90.00
#
_symmetry.space_group_name_H-M   'P 1'
#
loop_
_entity.id
_entity.type
_entity.pdbx_description
1 polymer ?
#
loop_
_entity_poly.entity_id
_entity_poly.type
_entity_poly.pdbx_seq_one_letter_code
_entity_poly.pdbx_strand_id
1 'polypeptide(L)'
;MPSRRSKFEIYIDILTEIKSGTVIPTRIMYGANLSWKPLKQILKTLTTQGLIVEQSMEKGDKRTKKAYALTEKGENVLKYFNRAKGLMELERAVEIRN
;
A
#
# COMPACT_ATOMS: atom_id res chain seq x y z
N MET A 1 6.92 -7.33 -22.34
CA MET A 1 7.81 -6.96 -21.25
C MET A 1 7.03 -6.36 -20.08
N PRO A 2 7.16 -6.92 -18.91
CA PRO A 2 6.44 -6.34 -17.79
C PRO A 2 6.97 -4.94 -17.50
N SER A 3 6.10 -4.00 -17.49
CA SER A 3 6.46 -2.64 -17.15
C SER A 3 6.82 -2.56 -15.67
N ARG A 4 7.82 -1.77 -15.36
CA ARG A 4 8.15 -1.50 -13.97
C ARG A 4 7.06 -0.66 -13.35
N ARG A 5 6.68 -1.03 -12.14
CA ARG A 5 5.79 -0.17 -11.37
C ARG A 5 6.52 1.12 -11.04
N SER A 6 5.83 2.25 -11.14
CA SER A 6 6.36 3.50 -10.64
C SER A 6 6.45 3.45 -9.12
N LYS A 7 7.25 4.33 -8.55
CA LYS A 7 7.34 4.46 -7.10
C LYS A 7 5.97 4.70 -6.48
N PHE A 8 5.19 5.56 -7.12
CA PHE A 8 3.83 5.86 -6.65
C PHE A 8 2.94 4.62 -6.67
N GLU A 9 2.99 3.83 -7.75
CA GLU A 9 2.23 2.59 -7.84
C GLU A 9 2.60 1.59 -6.75
N ILE A 10 3.88 1.50 -6.43
CA ILE A 10 4.34 0.64 -5.35
C ILE A 10 3.78 1.12 -4.01
N TYR A 11 3.78 2.42 -3.78
CA TYR A 11 3.20 2.99 -2.56
C TYR A 11 1.72 2.65 -2.45
N ILE A 12 0.98 2.79 -3.55
CA ILE A 12 -0.44 2.47 -3.58
C ILE A 12 -0.66 0.98 -3.34
N ASP A 13 0.17 0.11 -3.92
CA ASP A 13 0.07 -1.33 -3.69
C ASP A 13 0.24 -1.66 -2.21
N ILE A 14 1.18 -1.03 -1.54
CA ILE A 14 1.41 -1.26 -0.11
C ILE A 14 0.23 -0.76 0.72
N LEU A 15 -0.28 0.43 0.42
CA LEU A 15 -1.45 0.96 1.11
C LEU A 15 -2.66 0.04 0.91
N THR A 16 -2.83 -0.49 -0.29
CA THR A 16 -3.92 -1.42 -0.60
C THR A 16 -3.79 -2.70 0.21
N GLU A 17 -2.57 -3.25 0.32
CA GLU A 17 -2.33 -4.44 1.13
C GLU A 17 -2.72 -4.20 2.58
N ILE A 18 -2.29 -3.08 3.14
CA ILE A 18 -2.60 -2.74 4.52
C ILE A 18 -4.11 -2.55 4.70
N LYS A 19 -4.77 -1.90 3.76
CA LYS A 19 -6.22 -1.69 3.78
C LYS A 19 -6.96 -3.03 3.80
N SER A 20 -6.48 -4.02 3.08
CA SER A 20 -7.12 -5.33 3.00
C SER A 20 -6.81 -6.25 4.18
N GLY A 21 -6.03 -5.77 5.15
CA GLY A 21 -5.72 -6.55 6.34
C GLY A 21 -4.35 -7.19 6.35
N THR A 22 -3.56 -7.01 5.30
CA THR A 22 -2.18 -7.52 5.23
C THR A 22 -1.29 -6.49 5.90
N VAL A 23 -1.11 -6.64 7.22
CA VAL A 23 -0.52 -5.58 8.04
C VAL A 23 0.88 -5.90 8.58
N ILE A 24 1.30 -7.16 8.48
CA ILE A 24 2.61 -7.60 8.98
C ILE A 24 3.64 -7.43 7.86
N PRO A 25 4.82 -6.85 8.16
CA PRO A 25 5.82 -6.53 7.12
C PRO A 25 6.16 -7.67 6.17
N THR A 26 6.36 -8.88 6.69
CA THR A 26 6.69 -10.01 5.83
C THR A 26 5.56 -10.34 4.85
N ARG A 27 4.32 -10.20 5.29
CA ARG A 27 3.18 -10.44 4.42
C ARG A 27 2.97 -9.31 3.42
N ILE A 28 3.25 -8.09 3.82
CA ILE A 28 3.21 -6.95 2.90
C ILE A 28 4.26 -7.15 1.80
N MET A 29 5.43 -7.62 2.18
CA MET A 29 6.51 -7.90 1.24
C MET A 29 6.06 -8.85 0.13
N TYR A 30 5.44 -9.96 0.51
CA TYR A 30 4.94 -10.93 -0.46
C TYR A 30 3.76 -10.39 -1.26
N GLY A 31 2.82 -9.73 -0.59
CA GLY A 31 1.63 -9.18 -1.26
C GLY A 31 1.96 -8.09 -2.25
N ALA A 32 2.93 -7.26 -1.96
CA ALA A 32 3.36 -6.17 -2.85
C ALA A 32 4.46 -6.60 -3.82
N ASN A 33 4.92 -7.83 -3.72
CA ASN A 33 5.98 -8.37 -4.56
C ASN A 33 7.26 -7.52 -4.52
N LEU A 34 7.74 -7.28 -3.31
CA LEU A 34 8.94 -6.48 -3.07
C LEU A 34 9.96 -7.29 -2.27
N SER A 35 11.23 -6.95 -2.41
CA SER A 35 12.25 -7.46 -1.52
C SER A 35 12.26 -6.63 -0.24
N TRP A 36 12.91 -7.17 0.79
CA TRP A 36 12.84 -6.58 2.13
C TRP A 36 13.41 -5.16 2.22
N LYS A 37 14.54 -4.94 1.60
CA LYS A 37 15.23 -3.66 1.72
C LYS A 37 14.42 -2.47 1.18
N PRO A 38 13.92 -2.54 -0.07
CA PRO A 38 13.04 -1.47 -0.57
C PRO A 38 11.77 -1.32 0.26
N LEU A 39 11.16 -2.43 0.68
CA LEU A 39 9.95 -2.34 1.48
C LEU A 39 10.20 -1.59 2.79
N LYS A 40 11.30 -1.89 3.47
CA LYS A 40 11.64 -1.24 4.73
C LYS A 40 11.75 0.28 4.55
N GLN A 41 12.38 0.72 3.47
CA GLN A 41 12.49 2.14 3.17
C GLN A 41 11.14 2.78 2.89
N ILE A 42 10.30 2.09 2.14
CA ILE A 42 8.97 2.61 1.78
C ILE A 42 8.08 2.70 3.01
N LEU A 43 8.10 1.69 3.88
CA LEU A 43 7.34 1.74 5.12
C LEU A 43 7.75 2.93 5.98
N LYS A 44 9.05 3.20 6.04
CA LYS A 44 9.55 4.36 6.76
C LYS A 44 9.05 5.67 6.14
N THR A 45 9.10 5.77 4.83
CA THR A 45 8.63 6.95 4.11
C THR A 45 7.14 7.18 4.33
N LEU A 46 6.33 6.13 4.20
CA LEU A 46 4.88 6.24 4.39
C LEU A 46 4.53 6.63 5.83
N THR A 47 5.27 6.10 6.79
CA THR A 47 5.09 6.47 8.20
C THR A 47 5.44 7.92 8.44
N THR A 48 6.57 8.37 7.89
CA THR A 48 7.02 9.76 8.02
C THR A 48 6.02 10.73 7.42
N GLN A 49 5.39 10.34 6.31
CA GLN A 49 4.39 11.18 5.65
C GLN A 49 3.02 11.10 6.31
N GLY A 50 2.87 10.29 7.33
CA GLY A 50 1.61 10.19 8.07
C GLY A 50 0.53 9.40 7.35
N LEU A 51 0.90 8.53 6.41
CA LEU A 51 -0.06 7.71 5.67
C LEU A 51 -0.36 6.40 6.37
N ILE A 52 0.62 5.90 7.14
CA ILE A 52 0.46 4.69 7.95
C ILE A 52 1.05 4.94 9.32
N VAL A 53 0.64 4.12 10.28
CA VAL A 53 1.21 4.11 11.63
C VAL A 53 1.68 2.72 11.96
N GLU A 54 2.79 2.65 12.69
CA GLU A 54 3.30 1.41 13.20
C GLU A 54 2.61 1.07 14.51
N GLN A 55 2.17 -0.15 14.65
CA GLN A 55 1.54 -0.65 15.86
C GLN A 55 2.27 -1.90 16.32
N SER A 56 2.34 -2.08 17.63
CA SER A 56 2.88 -3.29 18.20
C SER A 56 1.74 -4.25 18.50
N MET A 57 1.87 -5.48 18.02
CA MET A 57 0.90 -6.53 18.32
C MET A 57 1.53 -7.54 19.24
N GLU A 58 0.92 -7.75 20.41
CA GLU A 58 1.34 -8.78 21.32
C GLU A 58 0.77 -10.11 20.88
N LYS A 59 1.64 -11.10 20.75
CA LYS A 59 1.20 -12.48 20.62
C LYS A 59 1.43 -13.18 21.95
N GLY A 60 0.63 -14.20 22.22
CA GLY A 60 0.56 -14.86 23.50
C GLY A 60 1.85 -15.43 24.07
N ASP A 61 2.93 -15.48 23.33
CA ASP A 61 4.21 -15.99 23.79
C ASP A 61 5.30 -14.91 23.90
N LYS A 62 4.91 -13.72 24.31
CA LYS A 62 5.82 -12.61 24.64
C LYS A 62 6.53 -11.93 23.48
N ARG A 63 6.25 -12.30 22.24
CA ARG A 63 6.86 -11.63 21.09
C ARG A 63 5.97 -10.51 20.61
N THR A 64 6.55 -9.32 20.53
CA THR A 64 5.88 -8.19 19.94
C THR A 64 6.16 -8.19 18.45
N LYS A 65 5.13 -8.18 17.65
CA LYS A 65 5.27 -8.04 16.20
C LYS A 65 4.87 -6.64 15.78
N LYS A 66 5.62 -6.10 14.84
CA LYS A 66 5.24 -4.84 14.24
C LYS A 66 4.11 -5.09 13.24
N ALA A 67 3.15 -4.20 13.26
CA ALA A 67 2.07 -4.20 12.29
C ALA A 67 1.83 -2.77 11.86
N TYR A 68 1.18 -2.58 10.74
CA TYR A 68 0.89 -1.25 10.21
C TYR A 68 -0.60 -1.08 10.00
N ALA A 69 -1.05 0.15 10.13
CA ALA A 69 -2.44 0.49 9.87
C ALA A 69 -2.47 1.79 9.06
N LEU A 70 -3.50 1.94 8.24
CA LEU A 70 -3.69 3.20 7.53
C LEU A 70 -4.16 4.28 8.51
N THR A 71 -3.65 5.48 8.31
CA THR A 71 -4.20 6.66 8.95
C THR A 71 -5.38 7.15 8.12
N GLU A 72 -6.12 8.13 8.63
CA GLU A 72 -7.17 8.78 7.85
C GLU A 72 -6.61 9.35 6.56
N LYS A 73 -5.42 9.97 6.63
CA LYS A 73 -4.75 10.50 5.47
C LYS A 73 -4.43 9.39 4.46
N GLY A 74 -3.94 8.25 4.94
CA GLY A 74 -3.65 7.10 4.07
C GLY A 74 -4.89 6.57 3.39
N GLU A 75 -5.99 6.47 4.12
CA GLU A 75 -7.25 6.04 3.53
C GLU A 75 -7.76 7.01 2.47
N ASN A 76 -7.61 8.31 2.72
CA ASN A 76 -8.02 9.33 1.77
C ASN A 76 -7.19 9.28 0.49
N VAL A 77 -5.88 9.11 0.62
CA VAL A 77 -5.00 8.97 -0.55
C VAL A 77 -5.43 7.78 -1.40
N LEU A 78 -5.67 6.65 -0.75
CA LEU A 78 -6.09 5.45 -1.47
C LEU A 78 -7.44 5.62 -2.14
N LYS A 79 -8.37 6.26 -1.46
CA LYS A 79 -9.71 6.54 -1.98
C LYS A 79 -9.63 7.43 -3.23
N TYR A 80 -8.86 8.51 -3.17
CA TYR A 80 -8.70 9.41 -4.31
C TYR A 80 -7.99 8.74 -5.48
N PHE A 81 -6.99 7.92 -5.19
CA PHE A 81 -6.31 7.17 -6.23
C PHE A 81 -7.28 6.24 -6.97
N ASN A 82 -8.07 5.48 -6.21
CA ASN A 82 -9.02 4.53 -6.80
C ASN A 82 -10.09 5.24 -7.63
N ARG A 83 -10.53 6.40 -7.17
CA ARG A 83 -11.48 7.22 -7.91
C ARG A 83 -10.87 7.72 -9.23
N ALA A 84 -9.67 8.24 -9.18
CA ALA A 84 -8.98 8.74 -10.37
C ALA A 84 -8.74 7.60 -11.37
N LYS A 85 -8.34 6.44 -10.87
CA LYS A 85 -8.13 5.26 -11.70
C LYS A 85 -9.42 4.84 -12.41
N GLY A 86 -10.53 4.84 -11.67
CA GLY A 86 -11.82 4.49 -12.23
C GLY A 86 -12.25 5.44 -13.35
N LEU A 87 -12.02 6.74 -13.16
CA LEU A 87 -12.32 7.74 -14.18
C LEU A 87 -11.47 7.56 -15.42
N MET A 88 -10.19 7.30 -15.25
CA MET A 88 -9.28 7.07 -16.36
C MET A 88 -9.66 5.82 -17.16
N GLU A 89 -10.03 4.76 -16.48
CA GLU A 89 -10.48 3.54 -17.14
C GLU A 89 -11.76 3.76 -17.92
N LEU A 90 -12.68 4.54 -17.38
CA LEU A 90 -13.92 4.87 -18.07
C LEU A 90 -13.66 5.67 -19.35
N GLU A 91 -12.81 6.68 -19.30
CA GLU A 91 -12.43 7.46 -20.48
C GLU A 91 -11.79 6.58 -21.53
N ARG A 92 -10.94 5.67 -21.12
CA ARG A 92 -10.28 4.74 -22.01
C ARG A 92 -11.29 3.83 -22.73
N ALA A 93 -12.28 3.36 -22.00
CA ALA A 93 -13.32 2.52 -22.55
C ALA A 93 -14.14 3.28 -23.61
N VAL A 94 -14.43 4.54 -23.36
CA VAL A 94 -15.15 5.39 -24.31
C VAL A 94 -14.32 5.60 -25.60
N GLU A 95 -13.04 5.86 -25.47
CA GLU A 95 -12.14 6.02 -26.61
C GLU A 95 -12.09 4.78 -27.48
N ILE A 96 -12.04 3.62 -26.86
CA ILE A 96 -11.95 2.34 -27.58
C ILE A 96 -13.23 2.08 -28.39
N ARG A 97 -14.35 2.58 -27.93
CA ARG A 97 -15.63 2.40 -28.64
C ARG A 97 -15.77 3.24 -29.90
N ASN A 98 -15.00 4.25 -30.01
CA ASN A 98 -15.02 5.10 -31.20
C ASN A 98 -14.09 4.56 -32.26
#